data_0f114d448e99277dd992afadadeaf962
#
_entry.id   0f114d448e99277dd992afadadeaf962
#
_cell.length_a   1.000
_cell.length_b   1.000
_cell.length_c   1.000
_cell.angle_alpha   90.00
_cell.angle_beta   90.00
_cell.angle_gamma   90.00
#
_symmetry.space_group_name_H-M   'P 1'
#
loop_
_entity.id
_entity.type
_entity.pdbx_description
1 polymer ?
#
loop_
_entity_poly.entity_id
_entity_poly.type
_entity_poly.pdbx_seq_one_letter_code
_entity_poly.pdbx_strand_id
1 'polypeptide(L)'
;MEVKNLILALSMFGWTFGHPAGNNTHVLELPPRYHNGSVTVEHLSVAGNLDGFKMSTPAARASADFWYFDVFSKSTNQTLNIVFFNSGEFSEYPHPLAVQISGVYPNGTDFYYEALANDGVTLSNGFQGISGDWKGIGSFKGSALDKPDVEYIISIDSDQMDIKGNLSFKSTAPAHYPCDLNGAVGVTQNLLPGLYWANAVPDADTIVALTVKDTPISFDDGIGYHDKNWGNQSIIDGPRYWDWGHGRLGPYSVVWYNLLDYNGNESRRSYVVKDGQVLLVSCNPESMTVRQRGGKAAWPPTTGLLETDGLTIQYNLPNGEILAFNVTTELIVKDESGIYQRANGLIEGGIVGQETFTGRGHFEEFIFGIVTDYTPQV
;
A
#
# COMPACT_ATOMS: atom_id res chain seq x y z
N MET A 1 9.56 -43.37 60.79
CA MET A 1 9.66 -41.97 60.33
C MET A 1 9.40 -41.96 58.85
N GLU A 2 8.13 -41.81 58.50
CA GLU A 2 7.65 -41.83 57.10
C GLU A 2 7.72 -40.42 56.49
N VAL A 3 8.38 -40.29 55.36
CA VAL A 3 8.43 -39.07 54.56
C VAL A 3 7.30 -39.13 53.53
N LYS A 4 6.29 -38.34 53.71
CA LYS A 4 5.20 -38.18 52.74
C LYS A 4 5.64 -37.28 51.59
N ASN A 5 5.67 -37.81 50.38
CA ASN A 5 5.85 -37.06 49.13
C ASN A 5 4.58 -36.24 48.83
N LEU A 6 4.71 -34.92 48.80
CA LEU A 6 3.69 -34.01 48.38
C LEU A 6 3.86 -33.74 46.87
N ILE A 7 2.99 -34.30 46.06
CA ILE A 7 2.92 -34.00 44.60
C ILE A 7 2.08 -32.74 44.43
N LEU A 8 2.75 -31.65 44.03
CA LEU A 8 2.08 -30.43 43.60
C LEU A 8 1.60 -30.58 42.14
N ALA A 9 0.31 -30.71 41.98
CA ALA A 9 -0.29 -30.65 40.63
C ALA A 9 -0.38 -29.17 40.19
N LEU A 10 0.47 -28.76 39.23
CA LEU A 10 0.30 -27.49 38.51
C LEU A 10 -0.87 -27.64 37.53
N SER A 11 -2.02 -27.07 37.84
CA SER A 11 -3.09 -26.86 36.88
C SER A 11 -2.68 -25.73 35.92
N MET A 12 -2.31 -26.11 34.69
CA MET A 12 -2.20 -25.15 33.59
C MET A 12 -3.63 -24.68 33.21
N PHE A 13 -3.99 -23.48 33.65
CA PHE A 13 -5.11 -22.78 33.08
C PHE A 13 -4.72 -22.32 31.68
N GLY A 14 -5.08 -23.08 30.67
CA GLY A 14 -5.07 -22.62 29.28
C GLY A 14 -6.10 -21.50 29.13
N TRP A 15 -5.64 -20.28 29.00
CA TRP A 15 -6.46 -19.17 28.52
C TRP A 15 -6.69 -19.37 27.04
N THR A 16 -7.79 -20.03 26.70
CA THR A 16 -8.34 -19.94 25.35
C THR A 16 -8.96 -18.55 25.22
N PHE A 17 -8.29 -17.64 24.53
CA PHE A 17 -8.93 -16.45 24.03
C PHE A 17 -9.97 -16.87 23.01
N GLY A 18 -11.19 -17.10 23.46
CA GLY A 18 -12.34 -17.25 22.61
C GLY A 18 -12.59 -15.91 21.93
N HIS A 19 -12.20 -15.78 20.66
CA HIS A 19 -12.73 -14.74 19.80
C HIS A 19 -14.23 -15.02 19.68
N PRO A 20 -15.11 -14.04 19.93
CA PRO A 20 -16.50 -14.19 19.52
C PRO A 20 -16.49 -14.17 17.99
N ALA A 21 -16.64 -15.34 17.39
CA ALA A 21 -16.91 -15.48 15.97
C ALA A 21 -18.32 -14.94 15.70
N GLY A 22 -18.43 -13.62 15.67
CA GLY A 22 -19.59 -12.95 15.09
C GLY A 22 -19.49 -13.10 13.58
N ASN A 23 -20.30 -13.93 12.99
CA ASN A 23 -20.47 -14.09 11.53
C ASN A 23 -21.06 -12.83 10.86
N ASN A 24 -20.80 -11.65 11.39
CA ASN A 24 -21.41 -10.43 10.90
C ASN A 24 -20.58 -9.85 9.75
N THR A 25 -21.18 -9.85 8.59
CA THR A 25 -20.72 -9.06 7.45
C THR A 25 -21.34 -7.67 7.58
N HIS A 26 -20.51 -6.65 7.55
CA HIS A 26 -20.93 -5.25 7.51
C HIS A 26 -21.03 -4.81 6.05
N VAL A 27 -22.21 -4.32 5.66
CA VAL A 27 -22.44 -3.77 4.32
C VAL A 27 -22.67 -2.27 4.44
N LEU A 28 -22.00 -1.52 3.56
CA LEU A 28 -22.09 -0.07 3.48
C LEU A 28 -22.46 0.33 2.04
N GLU A 29 -23.54 1.09 1.89
CA GLU A 29 -23.95 1.70 0.62
C GLU A 29 -23.55 3.18 0.64
N LEU A 30 -22.74 3.60 -0.31
CA LEU A 30 -22.33 4.98 -0.48
C LEU A 30 -23.07 5.61 -1.66
N PRO A 31 -23.94 6.61 -1.42
CA PRO A 31 -24.57 7.33 -2.50
C PRO A 31 -23.58 8.33 -3.18
N PRO A 32 -23.78 8.65 -4.49
CA PRO A 32 -22.88 9.52 -5.25
C PRO A 32 -23.08 11.00 -4.89
N ARG A 33 -22.64 11.37 -3.71
CA ARG A 33 -22.67 12.75 -3.19
C ARG A 33 -21.62 12.93 -2.13
N TYR A 34 -21.14 14.14 -1.93
CA TYR A 34 -20.26 14.46 -0.80
C TYR A 34 -21.01 14.43 0.54
N HIS A 35 -20.31 14.05 1.57
CA HIS A 35 -20.76 14.27 2.94
C HIS A 35 -20.67 15.75 3.30
N ASN A 36 -21.70 16.27 3.98
CA ASN A 36 -21.68 17.63 4.49
C ASN A 36 -21.13 17.66 5.93
N GLY A 37 -20.05 18.42 6.11
CA GLY A 37 -19.38 18.54 7.41
C GLY A 37 -18.15 17.62 7.53
N SER A 38 -17.64 17.48 8.75
CA SER A 38 -16.50 16.62 9.05
C SER A 38 -16.90 15.14 9.05
N VAL A 39 -15.98 14.29 8.67
CA VAL A 39 -16.12 12.84 8.75
C VAL A 39 -15.29 12.27 9.91
N THR A 40 -15.77 11.19 10.47
CA THR A 40 -15.00 10.40 11.44
C THR A 40 -14.38 9.21 10.72
N VAL A 41 -13.10 8.99 10.96
CA VAL A 41 -12.37 7.86 10.40
C VAL A 41 -11.85 6.94 11.52
N GLU A 42 -11.75 5.66 11.23
CA GLU A 42 -11.07 4.70 12.09
C GLU A 42 -9.56 5.01 12.09
N HIS A 43 -8.92 5.04 13.26
CA HIS A 43 -7.50 5.38 13.40
C HIS A 43 -6.70 4.35 14.22
N LEU A 44 -7.41 3.44 14.88
CA LEU A 44 -6.83 2.30 15.58
C LEU A 44 -7.26 1.01 14.92
N SER A 45 -6.40 0.01 14.94
CA SER A 45 -6.69 -1.29 14.35
C SER A 45 -7.81 -2.02 15.09
N VAL A 46 -8.69 -2.65 14.29
CA VAL A 46 -9.76 -3.55 14.75
C VAL A 46 -9.55 -4.90 14.08
N ALA A 47 -9.80 -5.98 14.81
CA ALA A 47 -9.65 -7.33 14.27
C ALA A 47 -10.51 -7.54 13.02
N GLY A 48 -9.87 -8.03 11.93
CA GLY A 48 -10.53 -8.34 10.67
C GLY A 48 -10.92 -7.11 9.82
N ASN A 49 -10.38 -5.93 10.11
CA ASN A 49 -10.68 -4.69 9.38
C ASN A 49 -9.42 -3.96 8.87
N LEU A 50 -8.35 -4.70 8.54
CA LEU A 50 -7.10 -4.06 8.09
C LEU A 50 -7.36 -3.20 6.84
N ASP A 51 -7.98 -3.76 5.81
CA ASP A 51 -8.32 -3.09 4.55
C ASP A 51 -9.82 -2.82 4.37
N GLY A 52 -10.63 -3.00 5.43
CA GLY A 52 -12.04 -2.65 5.47
C GLY A 52 -12.29 -1.15 5.29
N PHE A 53 -13.54 -0.76 5.05
CA PHE A 53 -13.88 0.66 4.98
C PHE A 53 -13.62 1.36 6.32
N LYS A 54 -13.07 2.55 6.26
CA LYS A 54 -12.61 3.35 7.42
C LYS A 54 -13.50 4.55 7.70
N MET A 55 -14.41 4.85 6.78
CA MET A 55 -15.48 5.83 6.91
C MET A 55 -16.82 5.14 6.67
N SER A 56 -17.85 5.51 7.45
CA SER A 56 -19.23 5.01 7.29
C SER A 56 -20.10 5.90 6.40
N THR A 57 -19.52 6.90 5.74
CA THR A 57 -20.20 7.87 4.88
C THR A 57 -19.41 8.08 3.60
N PRO A 58 -20.01 8.67 2.55
CA PRO A 58 -19.22 9.27 1.50
C PRO A 58 -18.20 10.27 2.05
N ALA A 59 -17.08 10.46 1.37
CA ALA A 59 -16.09 11.43 1.78
C ALA A 59 -16.61 12.86 1.79
N ALA A 60 -16.14 13.67 2.73
CA ALA A 60 -16.20 15.12 2.67
C ALA A 60 -15.09 15.66 1.74
N ARG A 61 -15.11 16.96 1.42
CA ARG A 61 -14.16 17.59 0.49
C ARG A 61 -12.69 17.47 0.87
N ALA A 62 -12.39 17.28 2.15
CA ALA A 62 -11.03 17.17 2.66
C ALA A 62 -10.75 15.80 3.29
N SER A 63 -11.44 14.75 2.87
CA SER A 63 -11.24 13.41 3.42
C SER A 63 -11.16 12.36 2.33
N ALA A 64 -10.51 11.25 2.64
CA ALA A 64 -10.32 10.16 1.69
C ALA A 64 -10.41 8.80 2.39
N ASP A 65 -10.88 7.80 1.67
CA ASP A 65 -10.89 6.38 2.02
C ASP A 65 -10.81 5.57 0.73
N PHE A 66 -9.62 5.07 0.34
CA PHE A 66 -9.41 4.45 -0.96
C PHE A 66 -8.54 3.20 -0.91
N TRP A 67 -8.76 2.32 -1.88
CA TRP A 67 -8.06 1.06 -2.10
C TRP A 67 -7.18 1.18 -3.33
N TYR A 68 -5.88 1.06 -3.14
CA TYR A 68 -4.86 1.14 -4.16
C TYR A 68 -4.35 -0.24 -4.53
N PHE A 69 -4.27 -0.53 -5.81
CA PHE A 69 -3.70 -1.75 -6.38
C PHE A 69 -2.71 -1.39 -7.46
N ASP A 70 -1.56 -2.03 -7.47
CA ASP A 70 -0.66 -1.98 -8.60
C ASP A 70 -0.12 -3.35 -8.99
N VAL A 71 0.36 -3.44 -10.20
CA VAL A 71 1.07 -4.60 -10.72
C VAL A 71 1.98 -4.18 -11.87
N PHE A 72 3.17 -4.73 -11.91
CA PHE A 72 4.09 -4.59 -13.03
C PHE A 72 4.66 -5.95 -13.44
N SER A 73 4.90 -6.13 -14.74
CA SER A 73 5.50 -7.34 -15.30
C SER A 73 7.00 -7.40 -14.96
N LYS A 74 7.49 -8.59 -14.61
CA LYS A 74 8.94 -8.83 -14.40
C LYS A 74 9.73 -8.79 -15.70
N SER A 75 9.11 -9.08 -16.83
CA SER A 75 9.80 -9.28 -18.11
C SER A 75 9.52 -8.18 -19.14
N THR A 76 8.50 -7.35 -18.92
CA THR A 76 8.09 -6.28 -19.85
C THR A 76 7.93 -4.95 -19.12
N ASN A 77 7.61 -3.89 -19.87
CA ASN A 77 7.30 -2.57 -19.30
C ASN A 77 5.83 -2.41 -18.88
N GLN A 78 5.00 -3.44 -19.07
CA GLN A 78 3.58 -3.34 -18.75
C GLN A 78 3.37 -3.12 -17.25
N THR A 79 2.60 -2.11 -16.92
CA THR A 79 2.30 -1.70 -15.55
C THR A 79 0.84 -1.26 -15.48
N LEU A 80 0.19 -1.55 -14.37
CA LEU A 80 -1.16 -1.09 -14.06
C LEU A 80 -1.23 -0.57 -12.64
N ASN A 81 -1.94 0.55 -12.45
CA ASN A 81 -2.37 1.06 -11.16
C ASN A 81 -3.88 1.25 -11.22
N ILE A 82 -4.59 0.71 -10.26
CA ILE A 82 -6.04 0.81 -10.14
C ILE A 82 -6.36 1.33 -8.75
N VAL A 83 -7.09 2.42 -8.66
CA VAL A 83 -7.50 3.01 -7.38
C VAL A 83 -9.01 3.16 -7.34
N PHE A 84 -9.60 2.59 -6.31
CA PHE A 84 -11.03 2.71 -6.01
C PHE A 84 -11.22 3.76 -4.94
N PHE A 85 -11.80 4.90 -5.31
CA PHE A 85 -11.91 6.08 -4.46
C PHE A 85 -13.28 6.25 -3.80
N ASN A 86 -13.24 6.61 -2.52
CA ASN A 86 -14.19 7.43 -1.82
C ASN A 86 -13.41 8.63 -1.28
N SER A 87 -13.09 9.62 -2.14
CA SER A 87 -12.17 10.71 -1.83
C SER A 87 -12.71 12.06 -2.27
N GLY A 88 -12.64 13.02 -1.36
CA GLY A 88 -13.02 14.40 -1.60
C GLY A 88 -11.91 15.26 -2.19
N GLU A 89 -10.71 14.74 -2.35
CA GLU A 89 -9.53 15.48 -2.83
C GLU A 89 -9.67 15.95 -4.27
N PHE A 90 -10.48 15.26 -5.07
CA PHE A 90 -10.81 15.64 -6.43
C PHE A 90 -11.97 16.65 -6.43
N SER A 91 -11.71 17.86 -6.03
CA SER A 91 -12.72 18.92 -5.82
C SER A 91 -13.56 19.26 -7.07
N GLU A 92 -13.08 18.88 -8.25
CA GLU A 92 -13.75 19.11 -9.54
C GLU A 92 -14.86 18.08 -9.81
N TYR A 93 -14.85 16.91 -9.14
CA TYR A 93 -15.87 15.90 -9.33
C TYR A 93 -17.18 16.25 -8.61
N PRO A 94 -18.32 15.84 -9.15
CA PRO A 94 -19.63 16.07 -8.54
C PRO A 94 -19.84 15.25 -7.25
N HIS A 95 -19.09 14.17 -7.06
CA HIS A 95 -19.11 13.29 -5.89
C HIS A 95 -17.77 12.54 -5.71
N PRO A 96 -17.52 11.95 -4.52
CA PRO A 96 -16.19 11.40 -4.17
C PRO A 96 -15.91 9.98 -4.68
N LEU A 97 -16.86 9.36 -5.40
CA LEU A 97 -16.79 7.95 -5.78
C LEU A 97 -16.28 7.81 -7.22
N ALA A 98 -15.01 7.39 -7.35
CA ALA A 98 -14.35 7.27 -8.66
C ALA A 98 -13.50 6.00 -8.72
N VAL A 99 -13.17 5.57 -9.93
CA VAL A 99 -12.11 4.59 -10.20
C VAL A 99 -11.12 5.23 -11.15
N GLN A 100 -9.84 5.19 -10.80
CA GLN A 100 -8.75 5.61 -11.68
C GLN A 100 -7.95 4.40 -12.11
N ILE A 101 -7.59 4.35 -13.39
CA ILE A 101 -6.74 3.30 -13.97
C ILE A 101 -5.65 3.98 -14.78
N SER A 102 -4.41 3.73 -14.42
CA SER A 102 -3.25 4.21 -15.15
C SER A 102 -2.25 3.09 -15.38
N GLY A 103 -1.34 3.27 -16.31
CA GLY A 103 -0.35 2.24 -16.58
C GLY A 103 0.47 2.51 -17.82
N VAL A 104 1.15 1.47 -18.27
CA VAL A 104 2.00 1.47 -19.47
C VAL A 104 1.58 0.34 -20.38
N TYR A 105 1.31 0.68 -21.64
CA TYR A 105 1.02 -0.28 -22.71
C TYR A 105 2.24 -1.15 -23.08
N PRO A 106 2.04 -2.28 -23.78
CA PRO A 106 3.16 -3.09 -24.27
C PRO A 106 4.19 -2.34 -25.13
N ASN A 107 3.78 -1.26 -25.79
CA ASN A 107 4.65 -0.40 -26.60
C ASN A 107 5.44 0.65 -25.81
N GLY A 108 5.25 0.70 -24.47
CA GLY A 108 5.94 1.63 -23.57
C GLY A 108 5.28 3.00 -23.42
N THR A 109 4.14 3.26 -24.06
CA THR A 109 3.39 4.50 -23.85
C THR A 109 2.53 4.40 -22.58
N ASP A 110 2.42 5.48 -21.84
CA ASP A 110 1.56 5.59 -20.66
C ASP A 110 0.10 5.86 -21.03
N PHE A 111 -0.80 5.57 -20.09
CA PHE A 111 -2.21 5.91 -20.17
C PHE A 111 -2.79 6.25 -18.81
N TYR A 112 -3.86 7.02 -18.83
CA TYR A 112 -4.63 7.40 -17.63
C TYR A 112 -6.11 7.54 -18.00
N TYR A 113 -6.96 6.84 -17.26
CA TYR A 113 -8.42 6.90 -17.40
C TYR A 113 -9.08 6.96 -16.04
N GLU A 114 -10.23 7.58 -15.98
CA GLU A 114 -11.05 7.66 -14.78
C GLU A 114 -12.53 7.59 -15.11
N ALA A 115 -13.31 7.09 -14.17
CA ALA A 115 -14.77 7.01 -14.25
C ALA A 115 -15.42 7.29 -12.91
N LEU A 116 -16.61 7.88 -12.94
CA LEU A 116 -17.40 8.21 -11.77
C LEU A 116 -18.52 7.18 -11.54
N ALA A 117 -18.60 6.62 -10.32
CA ALA A 117 -19.65 5.68 -9.93
C ALA A 117 -20.97 6.40 -9.63
N ASN A 118 -21.67 6.83 -10.69
CA ASN A 118 -22.90 7.61 -10.61
C ASN A 118 -24.07 6.84 -9.95
N ASP A 119 -24.01 5.51 -9.91
CA ASP A 119 -24.98 4.65 -9.25
C ASP A 119 -24.56 4.26 -7.81
N GLY A 120 -23.48 4.87 -7.31
CA GLY A 120 -22.96 4.68 -5.97
C GLY A 120 -22.04 3.46 -5.82
N VAL A 121 -21.66 3.16 -4.58
CA VAL A 121 -20.73 2.10 -4.23
C VAL A 121 -21.31 1.22 -3.15
N THR A 122 -21.14 -0.10 -3.29
CA THR A 122 -21.43 -1.08 -2.24
C THR A 122 -20.14 -1.66 -1.71
N LEU A 123 -19.89 -1.53 -0.41
CA LEU A 123 -18.77 -2.12 0.30
C LEU A 123 -19.27 -3.22 1.24
N SER A 124 -18.51 -4.31 1.35
CA SER A 124 -18.80 -5.38 2.29
C SER A 124 -17.51 -5.81 2.99
N ASN A 125 -17.52 -5.84 4.32
CA ASN A 125 -16.39 -6.30 5.12
C ASN A 125 -16.86 -7.28 6.19
N GLY A 126 -16.13 -8.38 6.38
CA GLY A 126 -16.45 -9.42 7.36
C GLY A 126 -15.37 -10.50 7.44
N PHE A 127 -15.70 -11.58 8.16
CA PHE A 127 -14.77 -12.70 8.38
C PHE A 127 -14.37 -13.46 7.10
N GLN A 128 -15.07 -13.26 5.98
CA GLN A 128 -14.74 -13.83 4.66
C GLN A 128 -13.80 -12.92 3.85
N GLY A 129 -13.48 -11.74 4.36
CA GLY A 129 -12.70 -10.73 3.69
C GLY A 129 -13.52 -9.51 3.31
N ILE A 130 -13.08 -8.80 2.28
CA ILE A 130 -13.65 -7.54 1.81
C ILE A 130 -14.14 -7.64 0.37
N SER A 131 -15.12 -6.83 0.01
CA SER A 131 -15.44 -6.52 -1.39
C SER A 131 -15.89 -5.08 -1.54
N GLY A 132 -15.62 -4.51 -2.71
CA GLY A 132 -16.11 -3.21 -3.11
C GLY A 132 -16.61 -3.26 -4.55
N ASP A 133 -17.76 -2.62 -4.82
CA ASP A 133 -18.37 -2.52 -6.14
C ASP A 133 -18.69 -1.06 -6.44
N TRP A 134 -17.91 -0.47 -7.34
CA TRP A 134 -18.16 0.84 -7.96
C TRP A 134 -19.06 0.61 -9.16
N LYS A 135 -20.37 0.71 -8.94
CA LYS A 135 -21.42 0.28 -9.87
C LYS A 135 -21.23 0.84 -11.28
N GLY A 136 -21.20 -0.07 -12.27
CA GLY A 136 -21.00 0.25 -13.68
C GLY A 136 -19.56 0.59 -14.10
N ILE A 137 -18.56 0.31 -13.22
CA ILE A 137 -17.15 0.58 -13.53
C ILE A 137 -16.29 -0.63 -13.22
N GLY A 138 -16.33 -1.11 -11.96
CA GLY A 138 -15.48 -2.20 -11.54
C GLY A 138 -15.61 -2.53 -10.07
N SER A 139 -15.03 -3.64 -9.70
CA SER A 139 -15.12 -4.17 -8.34
C SER A 139 -13.82 -4.86 -7.94
N PHE A 140 -13.65 -5.06 -6.64
CA PHE A 140 -12.65 -5.95 -6.10
C PHE A 140 -13.25 -6.86 -5.03
N LYS A 141 -12.62 -8.02 -4.85
CA LYS A 141 -12.93 -8.97 -3.79
C LYS A 141 -11.63 -9.55 -3.26
N GLY A 142 -11.40 -9.37 -1.95
CA GLY A 142 -10.29 -9.94 -1.21
C GLY A 142 -10.76 -11.01 -0.23
N SER A 143 -9.97 -12.05 -0.05
CA SER A 143 -10.15 -13.05 1.01
C SER A 143 -9.78 -12.47 2.39
N ALA A 144 -10.12 -13.19 3.45
CA ALA A 144 -9.71 -12.80 4.79
C ALA A 144 -8.18 -12.84 4.94
N LEU A 145 -7.61 -11.77 5.49
CA LEU A 145 -6.16 -11.57 5.60
C LEU A 145 -5.47 -12.40 6.69
N ASP A 146 -6.23 -13.12 7.51
CA ASP A 146 -5.76 -14.06 8.52
C ASP A 146 -5.61 -15.50 7.99
N LYS A 147 -5.82 -15.71 6.69
CA LYS A 147 -5.70 -17.01 6.02
C LYS A 147 -4.33 -17.16 5.37
N PRO A 148 -3.85 -18.40 5.19
CA PRO A 148 -2.57 -18.65 4.50
C PRO A 148 -2.61 -18.32 3.00
N ASP A 149 -3.79 -18.40 2.39
CA ASP A 149 -3.99 -18.19 0.94
C ASP A 149 -4.78 -16.89 0.73
N VAL A 150 -4.11 -15.75 0.87
CA VAL A 150 -4.72 -14.44 0.62
C VAL A 150 -4.76 -14.19 -0.87
N GLU A 151 -5.97 -13.96 -1.39
CA GLU A 151 -6.22 -13.69 -2.80
C GLU A 151 -7.10 -12.45 -2.96
N TYR A 152 -6.82 -11.68 -4.02
CA TYR A 152 -7.67 -10.59 -4.50
C TYR A 152 -7.98 -10.79 -5.97
N ILE A 153 -9.22 -10.52 -6.33
CA ILE A 153 -9.67 -10.44 -7.72
C ILE A 153 -10.21 -9.04 -7.95
N ILE A 154 -9.67 -8.38 -8.96
CA ILE A 154 -10.16 -7.09 -9.44
C ILE A 154 -10.83 -7.34 -10.78
N SER A 155 -12.05 -6.82 -10.95
CA SER A 155 -12.81 -6.93 -12.19
C SER A 155 -13.17 -5.53 -12.66
N ILE A 156 -12.82 -5.19 -13.90
CA ILE A 156 -13.19 -3.94 -14.56
C ILE A 156 -14.13 -4.26 -15.71
N ASP A 157 -15.27 -3.56 -15.75
CA ASP A 157 -16.23 -3.59 -16.86
C ASP A 157 -16.84 -2.19 -17.01
N SER A 158 -16.06 -1.30 -17.61
CA SER A 158 -16.38 0.11 -17.71
C SER A 158 -16.56 0.54 -19.15
N ASP A 159 -17.81 0.84 -19.53
CA ASP A 159 -18.09 1.48 -20.81
C ASP A 159 -17.62 2.96 -20.81
N GLN A 160 -17.54 3.63 -19.64
CA GLN A 160 -17.06 5.01 -19.55
C GLN A 160 -15.57 5.13 -19.93
N MET A 161 -14.75 4.14 -19.54
CA MET A 161 -13.32 4.13 -19.84
C MET A 161 -12.97 3.30 -21.07
N ASP A 162 -13.89 2.46 -21.56
CA ASP A 162 -13.65 1.41 -22.54
C ASP A 162 -12.52 0.47 -22.08
N ILE A 163 -12.68 -0.05 -20.84
CA ILE A 163 -11.74 -0.96 -20.20
C ILE A 163 -12.51 -2.17 -19.65
N LYS A 164 -12.06 -3.39 -19.99
CA LYS A 164 -12.67 -4.64 -19.53
C LYS A 164 -11.63 -5.70 -19.23
N GLY A 165 -11.86 -6.48 -18.17
CA GLY A 165 -11.06 -7.64 -17.82
C GLY A 165 -10.84 -7.81 -16.32
N ASN A 166 -9.85 -8.65 -15.97
CA ASN A 166 -9.62 -9.03 -14.59
C ASN A 166 -8.13 -9.07 -14.24
N LEU A 167 -7.84 -8.85 -12.96
CA LEU A 167 -6.54 -9.11 -12.34
C LEU A 167 -6.75 -10.07 -11.17
N SER A 168 -5.81 -11.00 -10.99
CA SER A 168 -5.80 -11.94 -9.88
C SER A 168 -4.48 -11.83 -9.13
N PHE A 169 -4.54 -11.53 -7.84
CA PHE A 169 -3.40 -11.40 -6.93
C PHE A 169 -3.39 -12.61 -5.99
N LYS A 170 -2.26 -13.26 -5.85
CA LYS A 170 -2.00 -14.27 -4.83
C LYS A 170 -0.88 -13.79 -3.95
N SER A 171 -1.19 -13.39 -2.71
CA SER A 171 -0.21 -12.82 -1.77
C SER A 171 0.90 -13.82 -1.44
N THR A 172 2.13 -13.32 -1.42
CA THR A 172 3.33 -14.05 -1.02
C THR A 172 3.93 -13.53 0.28
N ALA A 173 3.33 -12.46 0.84
CA ALA A 173 3.81 -11.80 2.05
C ALA A 173 2.63 -11.44 2.98
N PRO A 174 2.76 -11.61 4.30
CA PRO A 174 1.70 -11.31 5.26
C PRO A 174 1.29 -9.84 5.27
N ALA A 175 -0.02 -9.58 5.41
CA ALA A 175 -0.58 -8.24 5.61
C ALA A 175 -0.06 -7.59 6.90
N HIS A 176 0.05 -6.27 6.92
CA HIS A 176 0.53 -5.54 8.09
C HIS A 176 -0.06 -4.13 8.23
N TYR A 177 -0.07 -3.64 9.46
CA TYR A 177 -0.27 -2.23 9.81
C TYR A 177 1.05 -1.45 9.67
N PRO A 178 1.06 -0.11 9.83
CA PRO A 178 2.30 0.66 9.68
C PRO A 178 3.47 0.16 10.52
N CYS A 179 3.19 -0.26 11.77
CA CYS A 179 4.22 -0.63 12.74
C CYS A 179 4.11 -2.06 13.26
N ASP A 180 3.05 -2.79 12.92
CA ASP A 180 2.70 -4.09 13.49
C ASP A 180 2.12 -5.03 12.42
N LEU A 181 2.20 -6.33 12.70
CA LEU A 181 1.59 -7.35 11.83
C LEU A 181 0.06 -7.31 11.91
N ASN A 182 -0.59 -7.88 10.87
CA ASN A 182 -2.01 -8.13 10.87
C ASN A 182 -2.43 -8.95 12.11
N GLY A 183 -3.60 -8.60 12.69
CA GLY A 183 -4.10 -9.21 13.92
C GLY A 183 -3.85 -8.39 15.18
N ALA A 184 -2.95 -7.41 15.16
CA ALA A 184 -2.80 -6.45 16.26
C ALA A 184 -4.09 -5.60 16.39
N VAL A 185 -4.55 -5.39 17.63
CA VAL A 185 -5.76 -4.61 17.96
C VAL A 185 -5.39 -3.41 18.81
N GLY A 186 -5.99 -2.25 18.51
CA GLY A 186 -5.75 -1.00 19.25
C GLY A 186 -4.42 -0.34 18.93
N VAL A 187 -3.71 -0.78 17.88
CA VAL A 187 -2.49 -0.12 17.40
C VAL A 187 -2.83 1.02 16.47
N THR A 188 -2.00 2.05 16.46
CA THR A 188 -2.17 3.19 15.57
C THR A 188 -1.92 2.81 14.11
N GLN A 189 -2.76 3.34 13.22
CA GLN A 189 -2.62 3.18 11.76
C GLN A 189 -2.05 4.46 11.10
N ASN A 190 -1.50 5.38 11.90
CA ASN A 190 -0.99 6.66 11.42
C ASN A 190 0.25 6.50 10.52
N LEU A 191 0.22 7.19 9.38
CA LEU A 191 1.43 7.64 8.69
C LEU A 191 1.89 8.99 9.26
N LEU A 192 0.97 9.96 9.25
CA LEU A 192 1.09 11.30 9.82
C LEU A 192 -0.23 11.65 10.51
N PRO A 193 -0.31 12.69 11.36
CA PRO A 193 -1.56 13.11 11.98
C PRO A 193 -2.66 13.31 10.92
N GLY A 194 -3.78 12.60 11.08
CA GLY A 194 -4.93 12.65 10.17
C GLY A 194 -4.77 11.89 8.85
N LEU A 195 -3.66 11.22 8.63
CA LEU A 195 -3.37 10.39 7.47
C LEU A 195 -2.98 8.99 7.93
N TYR A 196 -3.65 7.99 7.40
CA TYR A 196 -3.58 6.59 7.84
C TYR A 196 -3.34 5.64 6.68
N TRP A 197 -2.77 4.48 6.98
CA TRP A 197 -2.38 3.48 6.02
C TRP A 197 -2.40 2.06 6.60
N ALA A 198 -2.65 1.07 5.75
CA ALA A 198 -2.44 -0.35 6.05
C ALA A 198 -2.14 -1.11 4.75
N ASN A 199 -1.29 -2.10 4.82
CA ASN A 199 -0.86 -2.87 3.65
C ASN A 199 -1.46 -4.28 3.69
N ALA A 200 -2.44 -4.52 2.84
CA ALA A 200 -3.15 -5.79 2.78
C ALA A 200 -2.41 -6.87 1.99
N VAL A 201 -1.74 -6.47 0.90
CA VAL A 201 -0.93 -7.36 0.06
C VAL A 201 0.41 -6.69 -0.23
N PRO A 202 1.42 -6.91 0.62
CA PRO A 202 2.74 -6.30 0.44
C PRO A 202 3.50 -6.80 -0.79
N ASP A 203 3.18 -8.01 -1.25
CA ASP A 203 3.72 -8.64 -2.44
C ASP A 203 2.82 -9.77 -2.91
N ALA A 204 2.58 -9.89 -4.20
CA ALA A 204 1.77 -10.94 -4.80
C ALA A 204 2.33 -11.44 -6.12
N ASP A 205 2.12 -12.73 -6.41
CA ASP A 205 2.13 -13.22 -7.78
C ASP A 205 0.81 -12.83 -8.45
N THR A 206 0.90 -12.13 -9.58
CA THR A 206 -0.27 -11.51 -10.19
C THR A 206 -0.39 -11.87 -11.66
N ILE A 207 -1.61 -12.20 -12.05
CA ILE A 207 -2.00 -12.44 -13.45
C ILE A 207 -2.90 -11.29 -13.90
N VAL A 208 -2.59 -10.72 -15.04
CA VAL A 208 -3.35 -9.63 -15.67
C VAL A 208 -3.93 -10.10 -16.99
N ALA A 209 -5.23 -9.87 -17.16
CA ALA A 209 -5.95 -10.08 -18.42
C ALA A 209 -6.95 -8.93 -18.61
N LEU A 210 -6.46 -7.81 -19.11
CA LEU A 210 -7.22 -6.56 -19.27
C LEU A 210 -7.15 -6.11 -20.74
N THR A 211 -8.21 -5.48 -21.23
CA THR A 211 -8.23 -4.76 -22.50
C THR A 211 -8.53 -3.30 -22.22
N VAL A 212 -7.65 -2.42 -22.69
CA VAL A 212 -7.77 -0.97 -22.58
C VAL A 212 -7.92 -0.41 -23.97
N LYS A 213 -9.12 0.06 -24.35
CA LYS A 213 -9.43 0.61 -25.68
C LYS A 213 -8.86 -0.28 -26.80
N ASP A 214 -9.35 -1.45 -26.97
CA ASP A 214 -8.91 -2.43 -27.97
C ASP A 214 -7.45 -2.95 -27.82
N THR A 215 -6.67 -2.43 -26.87
CA THR A 215 -5.30 -2.87 -26.63
C THR A 215 -5.24 -3.86 -25.46
N PRO A 216 -4.83 -5.11 -25.70
CA PRO A 216 -4.68 -6.06 -24.60
C PRO A 216 -3.46 -5.71 -23.72
N ILE A 217 -3.66 -5.74 -22.42
CA ILE A 217 -2.62 -5.73 -21.40
C ILE A 217 -2.72 -7.08 -20.68
N SER A 218 -1.79 -7.99 -20.99
CA SER A 218 -1.86 -9.36 -20.50
C SER A 218 -0.47 -9.90 -20.19
N PHE A 219 -0.30 -10.38 -18.96
CA PHE A 219 0.92 -11.05 -18.49
C PHE A 219 0.60 -11.89 -17.23
N ASP A 220 1.41 -12.90 -16.97
CA ASP A 220 1.27 -13.84 -15.85
C ASP A 220 2.48 -13.85 -14.90
N ASP A 221 3.42 -12.96 -15.13
CA ASP A 221 4.64 -12.78 -14.36
C ASP A 221 4.63 -11.54 -13.47
N GLY A 222 3.44 -11.05 -13.13
CA GLY A 222 3.26 -9.81 -12.37
C GLY A 222 3.78 -9.89 -10.94
N ILE A 223 4.38 -8.80 -10.49
CA ILE A 223 4.57 -8.47 -9.08
C ILE A 223 3.48 -7.46 -8.73
N GLY A 224 2.60 -7.83 -7.82
CA GLY A 224 1.45 -7.01 -7.43
C GLY A 224 1.49 -6.59 -5.98
N TYR A 225 0.77 -5.52 -5.70
CA TYR A 225 0.69 -4.88 -4.39
C TYR A 225 -0.72 -4.31 -4.14
N HIS A 226 -1.14 -4.28 -2.87
CA HIS A 226 -2.38 -3.62 -2.47
C HIS A 226 -2.26 -3.03 -1.08
N ASP A 227 -2.60 -1.76 -0.99
CA ASP A 227 -2.75 -1.07 0.29
C ASP A 227 -4.06 -0.27 0.38
N LYS A 228 -4.28 0.24 1.56
CA LYS A 228 -5.39 1.11 1.88
C LYS A 228 -4.89 2.40 2.51
N ASN A 229 -5.38 3.53 2.00
CA ASN A 229 -5.07 4.86 2.46
C ASN A 229 -6.35 5.58 2.86
N TRP A 230 -6.34 6.31 3.96
CA TRP A 230 -7.49 7.10 4.38
C TRP A 230 -7.08 8.24 5.30
N GLY A 231 -7.98 9.20 5.45
CA GLY A 231 -7.77 10.34 6.31
C GLY A 231 -9.00 11.22 6.42
N ASN A 232 -9.02 12.06 7.46
CA ASN A 232 -10.03 13.10 7.65
C ASN A 232 -9.51 14.49 7.25
N GLN A 233 -8.40 14.52 6.54
CA GLN A 233 -7.80 15.70 5.90
C GLN A 233 -7.27 15.32 4.52
N SER A 234 -6.94 16.31 3.70
CA SER A 234 -6.33 16.08 2.39
C SER A 234 -4.96 15.42 2.52
N ILE A 235 -4.67 14.45 1.66
CA ILE A 235 -3.39 13.75 1.64
C ILE A 235 -2.21 14.68 1.31
N ILE A 236 -2.46 15.72 0.51
CA ILE A 236 -1.45 16.70 0.12
C ILE A 236 -1.12 17.73 1.22
N ASP A 237 -1.96 17.82 2.25
CA ASP A 237 -1.76 18.79 3.35
C ASP A 237 -0.88 18.22 4.48
N GLY A 238 -0.65 16.91 4.50
CA GLY A 238 0.09 16.23 5.56
C GLY A 238 1.61 16.23 5.36
N PRO A 239 2.14 15.61 4.31
CA PRO A 239 3.58 15.50 4.07
C PRO A 239 4.14 16.69 3.30
N ARG A 240 5.44 16.96 3.47
CA ARG A 240 6.24 17.78 2.55
C ARG A 240 6.84 16.95 1.44
N TYR A 241 7.13 15.73 1.76
CA TYR A 241 7.76 14.77 0.89
C TYR A 241 7.38 13.38 1.32
N TRP A 242 7.22 12.45 0.38
CA TRP A 242 7.29 11.03 0.63
C TRP A 242 7.98 10.27 -0.49
N ASP A 243 8.56 9.17 -0.08
CA ASP A 243 9.06 8.09 -0.90
C ASP A 243 8.31 6.83 -0.49
N TRP A 244 7.63 6.22 -1.40
CA TRP A 244 6.98 4.93 -1.19
C TRP A 244 7.37 3.96 -2.30
N GLY A 245 7.44 2.70 -1.98
CA GLY A 245 7.58 1.66 -2.98
C GLY A 245 7.64 0.26 -2.40
N HIS A 246 7.58 -0.68 -3.32
CA HIS A 246 7.70 -2.10 -3.02
C HIS A 246 8.46 -2.82 -4.13
N GLY A 247 8.91 -4.05 -3.84
CA GLY A 247 9.56 -4.88 -4.84
C GLY A 247 10.09 -6.20 -4.32
N ARG A 248 10.59 -6.99 -5.25
CA ARG A 248 11.27 -8.27 -4.97
C ARG A 248 12.75 -8.18 -5.28
N LEU A 249 13.56 -8.76 -4.39
CA LEU A 249 15.01 -8.83 -4.49
C LEU A 249 15.48 -10.22 -4.04
N GLY A 250 15.70 -11.13 -4.98
CA GLY A 250 15.99 -12.53 -4.69
C GLY A 250 14.88 -13.16 -3.81
N PRO A 251 15.19 -13.64 -2.60
CA PRO A 251 14.19 -14.21 -1.68
C PRO A 251 13.43 -13.15 -0.87
N TYR A 252 13.76 -11.85 -1.03
CA TYR A 252 13.20 -10.78 -0.23
C TYR A 252 12.04 -10.09 -0.96
N SER A 253 10.94 -9.85 -0.22
CA SER A 253 9.91 -8.87 -0.54
C SER A 253 10.07 -7.68 0.40
N VAL A 254 10.04 -6.47 -0.14
CA VAL A 254 10.30 -5.23 0.60
C VAL A 254 9.22 -4.21 0.33
N VAL A 255 8.86 -3.46 1.38
CA VAL A 255 8.04 -2.24 1.27
C VAL A 255 8.70 -1.15 2.09
N TRP A 256 8.78 0.04 1.53
CA TRP A 256 9.25 1.24 2.23
C TRP A 256 8.23 2.37 2.10
N TYR A 257 8.10 3.13 3.15
CA TYR A 257 7.36 4.37 3.16
C TYR A 257 8.13 5.37 4.03
N ASN A 258 8.72 6.36 3.40
CA ASN A 258 9.52 7.38 4.06
C ASN A 258 8.86 8.73 3.82
N LEU A 259 8.56 9.46 4.89
CA LEU A 259 7.82 10.72 4.84
C LEU A 259 8.56 11.81 5.59
N LEU A 260 8.46 13.03 5.08
CA LEU A 260 8.84 14.23 5.78
C LEU A 260 7.58 15.08 6.04
N ASP A 261 7.38 15.48 7.30
CA ASP A 261 6.30 16.42 7.66
C ASP A 261 6.70 17.88 7.37
N TYR A 262 5.78 18.82 7.62
CA TYR A 262 6.01 20.25 7.46
C TYR A 262 7.09 20.83 8.40
N ASN A 263 7.42 20.14 9.48
CA ASN A 263 8.47 20.54 10.42
C ASN A 263 9.83 19.90 10.09
N GLY A 264 9.92 19.08 9.03
CA GLY A 264 11.11 18.35 8.66
C GLY A 264 11.35 17.08 9.47
N ASN A 265 10.37 16.60 10.25
CA ASN A 265 10.50 15.32 10.93
C ASN A 265 10.32 14.18 9.94
N GLU A 266 11.26 13.25 9.96
CA GLU A 266 11.23 12.07 9.11
C GLU A 266 10.50 10.91 9.81
N SER A 267 9.52 10.34 9.14
CA SER A 267 8.76 9.16 9.59
C SER A 267 8.95 8.00 8.62
N ARG A 268 9.14 6.80 9.13
CA ARG A 268 9.46 5.61 8.35
C ARG A 268 8.50 4.47 8.64
N ARG A 269 8.17 3.69 7.61
CA ARG A 269 7.41 2.43 7.69
C ARG A 269 8.20 1.40 6.91
N SER A 270 8.76 0.46 7.63
CA SER A 270 9.69 -0.55 7.12
C SER A 270 9.04 -1.91 7.13
N TYR A 271 9.11 -2.62 6.01
CA TYR A 271 8.64 -4.00 5.93
C TYR A 271 9.59 -4.83 5.08
N VAL A 272 10.03 -5.96 5.64
CA VAL A 272 10.91 -6.92 4.96
C VAL A 272 10.43 -8.34 5.25
N VAL A 273 10.26 -9.11 4.20
CA VAL A 273 9.95 -10.54 4.23
C VAL A 273 11.04 -11.30 3.50
N LYS A 274 11.39 -12.48 3.97
CA LYS A 274 12.26 -13.45 3.27
C LYS A 274 11.53 -14.78 3.17
N ASP A 275 11.32 -15.29 1.96
CA ASP A 275 10.65 -16.57 1.72
C ASP A 275 9.30 -16.69 2.48
N GLY A 276 8.47 -15.63 2.46
CA GLY A 276 7.19 -15.56 3.16
C GLY A 276 7.26 -15.32 4.67
N GLN A 277 8.45 -15.24 5.26
CA GLN A 277 8.65 -15.00 6.69
C GLN A 277 9.02 -13.54 6.95
N VAL A 278 8.27 -12.87 7.83
CA VAL A 278 8.55 -11.48 8.20
C VAL A 278 9.83 -11.37 9.00
N LEU A 279 10.77 -10.58 8.50
CA LEU A 279 12.03 -10.24 9.18
C LEU A 279 11.92 -8.90 9.90
N LEU A 280 11.15 -7.95 9.35
CA LEU A 280 10.99 -6.60 9.90
C LEU A 280 9.59 -6.07 9.58
N VAL A 281 8.93 -5.51 10.58
CA VAL A 281 7.86 -4.55 10.47
C VAL A 281 8.10 -3.50 11.55
N SER A 282 8.26 -2.22 11.17
CA SER A 282 8.71 -1.23 12.15
C SER A 282 8.41 0.20 11.72
N CYS A 283 8.15 1.03 12.72
CA CYS A 283 8.11 2.50 12.61
C CYS A 283 9.30 3.16 13.33
N ASN A 284 10.28 2.37 13.81
CA ASN A 284 11.44 2.93 14.48
C ASN A 284 12.23 3.82 13.48
N PRO A 285 12.62 5.06 13.87
CA PRO A 285 13.41 5.94 13.02
C PRO A 285 14.71 5.33 12.49
N GLU A 286 15.29 4.39 13.21
CA GLU A 286 16.52 3.70 12.80
C GLU A 286 16.29 2.45 11.95
N SER A 287 15.02 2.03 11.74
CA SER A 287 14.72 0.79 11.03
C SER A 287 15.04 0.81 9.54
N MET A 288 15.03 2.02 8.94
CA MET A 288 15.23 2.17 7.50
C MET A 288 15.82 3.53 7.16
N THR A 289 16.50 3.59 6.03
CA THR A 289 16.91 4.85 5.38
C THR A 289 16.60 4.76 3.89
N VAL A 290 15.95 5.79 3.34
CA VAL A 290 15.70 5.97 1.90
C VAL A 290 16.32 7.29 1.48
N ARG A 291 17.17 7.28 0.44
CA ARG A 291 17.82 8.49 -0.07
C ARG A 291 17.92 8.43 -1.59
N GLN A 292 17.66 9.55 -2.23
CA GLN A 292 17.97 9.73 -3.64
C GLN A 292 19.47 9.53 -3.88
N ARG A 293 19.83 9.07 -5.07
CA ARG A 293 21.22 8.89 -5.50
C ARG A 293 21.50 9.44 -6.89
N GLY A 294 22.77 9.78 -7.15
CA GLY A 294 23.21 10.31 -8.44
C GLY A 294 22.55 11.63 -8.83
N GLY A 295 22.81 12.09 -10.04
CA GLY A 295 22.17 13.27 -10.61
C GLY A 295 22.14 14.49 -9.68
N LYS A 296 20.95 15.03 -9.43
CA LYS A 296 20.68 16.14 -8.50
C LYS A 296 20.19 15.67 -7.13
N ALA A 297 20.54 14.45 -6.73
CA ALA A 297 20.14 13.90 -5.44
C ALA A 297 20.50 14.81 -4.28
N ALA A 298 19.52 15.02 -3.40
CA ALA A 298 19.68 15.84 -2.20
C ALA A 298 18.85 15.24 -1.05
N TRP A 299 19.17 15.68 0.17
CA TRP A 299 18.34 15.41 1.32
C TRP A 299 18.16 16.69 2.16
N PRO A 300 16.91 17.13 2.43
CA PRO A 300 15.65 16.63 1.83
C PRO A 300 15.63 16.78 0.30
N PRO A 301 14.83 15.97 -0.41
CA PRO A 301 14.73 16.08 -1.86
C PRO A 301 14.21 17.44 -2.31
N THR A 302 14.76 17.94 -3.40
CA THR A 302 14.36 19.19 -4.06
C THR A 302 13.99 18.98 -5.52
N THR A 303 14.28 17.79 -6.04
CA THR A 303 13.99 17.38 -7.43
C THR A 303 13.44 15.95 -7.42
N GLY A 304 12.58 15.62 -8.38
CA GLY A 304 11.98 14.30 -8.51
C GLY A 304 12.90 13.26 -9.17
N LEU A 305 12.36 12.07 -9.36
CA LEU A 305 13.06 10.87 -9.87
C LEU A 305 13.70 11.03 -11.25
N LEU A 306 13.15 11.91 -12.10
CA LEU A 306 13.73 12.21 -13.42
C LEU A 306 15.11 12.91 -13.36
N GLU A 307 15.41 13.57 -12.26
CA GLU A 307 16.64 14.33 -12.04
C GLU A 307 17.71 13.54 -11.27
N THR A 308 17.42 12.28 -10.93
CA THR A 308 18.24 11.38 -10.11
C THR A 308 18.46 10.04 -10.82
N ASP A 309 19.36 9.21 -10.28
CA ASP A 309 19.58 7.84 -10.78
C ASP A 309 18.67 6.82 -10.05
N GLY A 310 17.80 7.28 -9.15
CA GLY A 310 16.95 6.45 -8.31
C GLY A 310 17.26 6.58 -6.83
N LEU A 311 17.10 5.50 -6.08
CA LEU A 311 17.14 5.47 -4.62
C LEU A 311 18.22 4.50 -4.10
N THR A 312 18.76 4.80 -2.92
CA THR A 312 19.45 3.84 -2.05
C THR A 312 18.58 3.58 -0.84
N ILE A 313 18.32 2.32 -0.54
CA ILE A 313 17.49 1.88 0.58
C ILE A 313 18.30 0.93 1.47
N GLN A 314 18.21 1.16 2.77
CA GLN A 314 18.84 0.33 3.77
C GLN A 314 17.85 0.01 4.90
N TYR A 315 17.72 -1.25 5.26
CA TYR A 315 16.98 -1.71 6.44
C TYR A 315 17.92 -2.26 7.48
N ASN A 316 17.74 -1.86 8.73
CA ASN A 316 18.42 -2.43 9.88
C ASN A 316 17.53 -3.54 10.46
N LEU A 317 17.91 -4.80 10.26
CA LEU A 317 17.16 -5.97 10.70
C LEU A 317 17.35 -6.22 12.21
N PRO A 318 16.35 -6.80 12.90
CA PRO A 318 16.43 -7.05 14.35
C PRO A 318 17.59 -7.96 14.78
N ASN A 319 18.11 -8.80 13.90
CA ASN A 319 19.27 -9.68 14.16
C ASN A 319 20.62 -8.98 14.02
N GLY A 320 20.64 -7.67 13.71
CA GLY A 320 21.83 -6.86 13.50
C GLY A 320 22.39 -6.89 12.08
N GLU A 321 21.78 -7.64 11.17
CA GLU A 321 22.13 -7.60 9.75
C GLU A 321 21.55 -6.33 9.08
N ILE A 322 22.16 -5.93 7.99
CA ILE A 322 21.72 -4.79 7.17
C ILE A 322 21.36 -5.32 5.78
N LEU A 323 20.10 -5.16 5.39
CA LEU A 323 19.67 -5.35 4.01
C LEU A 323 19.78 -4.01 3.28
N ALA A 324 20.67 -3.91 2.29
CA ALA A 324 20.90 -2.68 1.54
C ALA A 324 20.85 -2.94 0.04
N PHE A 325 20.19 -2.04 -0.68
CA PHE A 325 20.09 -2.12 -2.14
C PHE A 325 19.90 -0.75 -2.78
N ASN A 326 20.21 -0.68 -4.06
CA ASN A 326 19.88 0.44 -4.92
C ASN A 326 18.64 0.11 -5.75
N VAL A 327 17.80 1.10 -5.97
CA VAL A 327 16.74 1.11 -6.97
C VAL A 327 17.17 2.04 -8.09
N THR A 328 17.37 1.53 -9.29
CA THR A 328 17.70 2.34 -10.47
C THR A 328 16.43 2.58 -11.27
N THR A 329 16.07 3.84 -11.49
CA THR A 329 14.91 4.21 -12.31
C THR A 329 15.09 3.74 -13.75
N GLU A 330 14.18 2.88 -14.25
CA GLU A 330 14.20 2.38 -15.62
C GLU A 330 13.09 2.97 -16.47
N LEU A 331 11.90 3.17 -15.88
CA LEU A 331 10.71 3.62 -16.58
C LEU A 331 9.90 4.54 -15.68
N ILE A 332 9.67 5.76 -16.13
CA ILE A 332 8.68 6.65 -15.50
C ILE A 332 7.29 6.22 -16.01
N VAL A 333 6.44 5.80 -15.09
CA VAL A 333 5.05 5.37 -15.35
C VAL A 333 4.09 6.54 -15.32
N LYS A 334 4.37 7.52 -14.44
CA LYS A 334 3.58 8.74 -14.28
C LYS A 334 4.51 9.89 -13.91
N ASP A 335 4.29 11.06 -14.50
CA ASP A 335 4.95 12.30 -14.13
C ASP A 335 3.94 13.44 -14.11
N GLU A 336 3.82 14.09 -12.97
CA GLU A 336 3.01 15.29 -12.78
C GLU A 336 3.91 16.49 -12.45
N SER A 337 4.55 17.01 -13.48
CA SER A 337 5.34 18.25 -13.40
C SER A 337 6.45 18.23 -12.33
N GLY A 338 7.03 17.06 -12.06
CA GLY A 338 8.08 16.87 -11.05
C GLY A 338 7.61 16.94 -9.59
N ILE A 339 6.32 17.14 -9.36
CA ILE A 339 5.71 17.12 -8.01
C ILE A 339 5.44 15.69 -7.57
N TYR A 340 4.87 14.89 -8.47
CA TYR A 340 4.60 13.48 -8.28
C TYR A 340 5.17 12.68 -9.44
N GLN A 341 5.96 11.68 -9.11
CA GLN A 341 6.50 10.74 -10.09
C GLN A 341 6.38 9.32 -9.59
N ARG A 342 5.96 8.43 -10.49
CA ARG A 342 5.88 6.99 -10.26
C ARG A 342 6.73 6.27 -11.29
N ALA A 343 7.49 5.27 -10.84
CA ALA A 343 8.46 4.59 -11.69
C ALA A 343 8.54 3.10 -11.43
N ASN A 344 9.00 2.36 -12.41
CA ASN A 344 9.56 1.03 -12.25
C ASN A 344 11.08 1.10 -12.28
N GLY A 345 11.74 0.21 -11.54
CA GLY A 345 13.19 0.19 -11.49
C GLY A 345 13.80 -1.18 -11.22
N LEU A 346 15.07 -1.29 -11.57
CA LEU A 346 15.93 -2.41 -11.20
C LEU A 346 16.36 -2.27 -9.75
N ILE A 347 16.22 -3.33 -8.97
CA ILE A 347 16.72 -3.42 -7.59
C ILE A 347 17.97 -4.29 -7.57
N GLU A 348 19.05 -3.80 -6.96
CA GLU A 348 20.31 -4.55 -6.83
C GLU A 348 20.90 -4.40 -5.44
N GLY A 349 21.15 -5.53 -4.75
CA GLY A 349 21.74 -5.53 -3.41
C GLY A 349 21.46 -6.83 -2.65
N GLY A 350 21.48 -6.75 -1.33
CA GLY A 350 21.30 -7.89 -0.44
C GLY A 350 21.77 -7.59 0.98
N ILE A 351 21.97 -8.61 1.78
CA ILE A 351 22.58 -8.45 3.10
C ILE A 351 24.05 -8.03 2.94
N VAL A 352 24.43 -6.96 3.61
CA VAL A 352 25.80 -6.40 3.53
C VAL A 352 26.81 -7.46 3.93
N GLY A 353 27.79 -7.71 3.04
CA GLY A 353 28.83 -8.71 3.22
C GLY A 353 28.41 -10.14 2.86
N GLN A 354 27.22 -10.33 2.30
CA GLN A 354 26.71 -11.60 1.80
C GLN A 354 26.44 -11.55 0.29
N GLU A 355 25.69 -12.52 -0.23
CA GLU A 355 25.28 -12.59 -1.62
C GLU A 355 24.40 -11.40 -2.03
N THR A 356 24.60 -10.90 -3.23
CA THR A 356 23.76 -9.87 -3.86
C THR A 356 22.79 -10.50 -4.83
N PHE A 357 21.61 -9.89 -4.92
CA PHE A 357 20.52 -10.29 -5.80
C PHE A 357 20.15 -9.12 -6.71
N THR A 358 19.46 -9.46 -7.79
CA THR A 358 18.76 -8.50 -8.64
C THR A 358 17.26 -8.74 -8.54
N GLY A 359 16.49 -7.69 -8.76
CA GLY A 359 15.04 -7.74 -8.72
C GLY A 359 14.42 -6.52 -9.35
N ARG A 360 13.14 -6.34 -9.16
CA ARG A 360 12.40 -5.18 -9.69
C ARG A 360 11.47 -4.61 -8.62
N GLY A 361 11.22 -3.31 -8.73
CA GLY A 361 10.29 -2.60 -7.85
C GLY A 361 9.49 -1.55 -8.58
N HIS A 362 8.38 -1.18 -7.95
CA HIS A 362 7.51 -0.07 -8.28
C HIS A 362 7.57 0.94 -7.14
N PHE A 363 7.73 2.21 -7.47
CA PHE A 363 7.94 3.23 -6.45
C PHE A 363 7.48 4.60 -6.92
N GLU A 364 7.21 5.46 -5.96
CA GLU A 364 6.77 6.81 -6.22
C GLU A 364 7.44 7.81 -5.27
N GLU A 365 7.54 9.03 -5.75
CA GLU A 365 8.03 10.17 -5.00
C GLU A 365 7.07 11.34 -5.16
N PHE A 366 6.67 11.93 -4.01
CA PHE A 366 5.97 13.20 -3.95
C PHE A 366 6.83 14.28 -3.32
N ILE A 367 6.90 15.44 -3.96
CA ILE A 367 7.57 16.63 -3.45
C ILE A 367 6.54 17.76 -3.39
N PHE A 368 5.90 17.93 -2.23
CA PHE A 368 4.86 18.95 -2.02
C PHE A 368 5.43 20.33 -1.70
N GLY A 369 6.76 20.46 -1.59
CA GLY A 369 7.45 21.71 -1.37
C GLY A 369 8.82 21.53 -0.72
N ILE A 370 9.58 22.62 -0.68
CA ILE A 370 10.93 22.64 -0.09
C ILE A 370 10.79 22.71 1.43
N VAL A 371 11.51 21.83 2.14
CA VAL A 371 11.70 21.94 3.60
C VAL A 371 12.83 22.94 3.85
N THR A 372 12.47 24.15 4.29
CA THR A 372 13.44 25.26 4.48
C THR A 372 14.23 25.16 5.78
N ASP A 373 13.73 24.47 6.78
CA ASP A 373 14.26 24.44 8.15
C ASP A 373 14.61 23.02 8.63
N TYR A 374 15.10 22.18 7.71
CA TYR A 374 15.50 20.81 8.07
C TYR A 374 16.69 20.85 9.05
N THR A 375 16.44 20.36 10.26
CA THR A 375 17.49 20.07 11.24
C THR A 375 17.70 18.56 11.29
N PRO A 376 18.86 18.03 10.87
CA PRO A 376 19.13 16.61 10.97
C PRO A 376 18.95 16.14 12.41
N GLN A 377 18.14 15.11 12.60
CA GLN A 377 18.12 14.40 13.89
C GLN A 377 19.40 13.57 13.95
N VAL A 378 20.28 13.91 14.90
CA VAL A 378 21.56 13.25 15.17
C VAL A 378 21.32 11.96 15.96
#